data_8362db5899ec81127ba2b3b7451e9647
#
_entry.id   8362db5899ec81127ba2b3b7451e9647
#
_cell.length_a   1.000
_cell.length_b   1.000
_cell.length_c   1.000
_cell.angle_alpha   90.00
_cell.angle_beta   90.00
_cell.angle_gamma   90.00
#
_symmetry.space_group_name_H-M   'P 1'
#
loop_
_entity.id
_entity.type
_entity.pdbx_description
1 polymer ?
#
loop_
_entity_poly.entity_id
_entity_poly.type
_entity_poly.pdbx_seq_one_letter_code
_entity_poly.pdbx_strand_id
1 'polypeptide(L)'
;MSKRQLGDGCRIAESADILPPEGAQSPARIGSDSIVRAGTVVYPDVVTGNRFQTGHHAVVREQTTVGHDCIVGSQVVVESRSDLGDEVNLQTGSYVPSDTTMGDRVFLGPRAVLTNDPYPQRHGVDLAGPTIEDHVTVGANATVLPGVTLGEGSFVAAGAVVTEDVPPSTLAVGTPAKHRPLPDRLAAGTAHR
;
A
#
# COMPACT_ATOMS: atom_id res chain seq x y z
N MET A 1 -0.70 -24.60 18.35
CA MET A 1 -1.42 -23.91 17.26
C MET A 1 -0.41 -23.53 16.19
N SER A 2 -0.72 -23.64 14.90
CA SER A 2 0.20 -23.24 13.81
C SER A 2 0.53 -21.76 13.94
N LYS A 3 1.80 -21.40 13.85
CA LYS A 3 2.27 -20.01 13.98
C LYS A 3 1.92 -19.17 12.74
N ARG A 4 1.50 -19.80 11.64
CA ARG A 4 1.18 -19.19 10.35
C ARG A 4 0.30 -20.13 9.53
N GLN A 5 -0.50 -19.58 8.62
CA GLN A 5 -1.29 -20.35 7.66
C GLN A 5 -0.82 -19.96 6.25
N LEU A 6 -0.24 -20.90 5.54
CA LEU A 6 0.28 -20.69 4.18
C LEU A 6 -0.52 -21.52 3.20
N GLY A 7 -0.95 -20.91 2.10
CA GLY A 7 -1.48 -21.60 0.94
C GLY A 7 -0.40 -22.45 0.25
N ASP A 8 -0.84 -23.28 -0.71
CA ASP A 8 0.06 -24.15 -1.47
C ASP A 8 1.02 -23.32 -2.36
N GLY A 9 2.19 -23.87 -2.67
CA GLY A 9 3.14 -23.26 -3.60
C GLY A 9 3.88 -22.02 -3.07
N CYS A 10 3.71 -21.66 -1.80
CA CYS A 10 4.40 -20.51 -1.21
C CYS A 10 5.91 -20.72 -1.11
N ARG A 11 6.67 -19.66 -1.43
CA ARG A 11 8.12 -19.58 -1.26
C ARG A 11 8.46 -18.52 -0.22
N ILE A 12 8.82 -18.96 0.98
CA ILE A 12 9.15 -18.08 2.10
C ILE A 12 10.66 -18.17 2.34
N ALA A 13 11.35 -17.04 2.26
CA ALA A 13 12.80 -17.01 2.56
C ALA A 13 13.05 -17.38 4.02
N GLU A 14 14.15 -18.07 4.30
CA GLU A 14 14.51 -18.51 5.64
C GLU A 14 14.64 -17.35 6.65
N SER A 15 15.11 -16.20 6.19
CA SER A 15 15.23 -14.97 7.00
C SER A 15 14.01 -14.05 6.95
N ALA A 16 12.89 -14.50 6.38
CA ALA A 16 11.62 -13.81 6.53
C ALA A 16 10.95 -14.21 7.85
N ASP A 17 10.43 -13.22 8.56
CA ASP A 17 9.77 -13.44 9.85
C ASP A 17 8.25 -13.26 9.73
N ILE A 18 7.52 -14.36 9.82
CA ILE A 18 6.06 -14.36 9.94
C ILE A 18 5.77 -14.56 11.42
N LEU A 19 5.47 -13.44 12.09
CA LEU A 19 5.38 -13.37 13.54
C LEU A 19 4.25 -14.27 14.08
N PRO A 20 4.48 -14.94 15.23
CA PRO A 20 3.42 -15.69 15.88
C PRO A 20 2.38 -14.75 16.49
N PRO A 21 1.10 -15.17 16.54
CA PRO A 21 0.07 -14.40 17.21
C PRO A 21 0.33 -14.34 18.72
N GLU A 22 -0.03 -13.20 19.31
CA GLU A 22 0.02 -12.96 20.76
C GLU A 22 -1.39 -12.62 21.27
N GLY A 23 -1.75 -13.15 22.44
CA GLY A 23 -3.06 -12.90 23.02
C GLY A 23 -4.21 -13.40 22.15
N ALA A 24 -5.14 -12.50 21.78
CA ALA A 24 -6.32 -12.81 20.98
C ALA A 24 -6.08 -12.70 19.45
N GLN A 25 -4.86 -12.43 19.00
CA GLN A 25 -4.53 -12.30 17.58
C GLN A 25 -4.67 -13.63 16.83
N SER A 26 -5.02 -13.54 15.56
CA SER A 26 -5.02 -14.68 14.63
C SER A 26 -3.65 -14.80 13.93
N PRO A 27 -3.21 -16.02 13.59
CA PRO A 27 -2.00 -16.16 12.79
C PRO A 27 -2.18 -15.51 11.40
N ALA A 28 -1.09 -14.96 10.86
CA ALA A 28 -1.10 -14.47 9.49
C ALA A 28 -1.51 -15.57 8.50
N ARG A 29 -2.32 -15.21 7.51
CA ARG A 29 -2.79 -16.07 6.42
C ARG A 29 -2.24 -15.56 5.10
N ILE A 30 -1.42 -16.35 4.44
CA ILE A 30 -0.79 -16.01 3.17
C ILE A 30 -1.35 -16.91 2.08
N GLY A 31 -1.93 -16.31 1.05
CA GLY A 31 -2.54 -17.03 -0.07
C GLY A 31 -1.52 -17.85 -0.89
N SER A 32 -2.04 -18.76 -1.72
CA SER A 32 -1.23 -19.68 -2.51
C SER A 32 -0.31 -18.98 -3.51
N ASP A 33 0.78 -19.66 -3.89
CA ASP A 33 1.78 -19.21 -4.88
C ASP A 33 2.48 -17.90 -4.52
N SER A 34 2.49 -17.54 -3.24
CA SER A 34 3.07 -16.30 -2.73
C SER A 34 4.58 -16.41 -2.53
N ILE A 35 5.27 -15.26 -2.64
CA ILE A 35 6.72 -15.16 -2.46
C ILE A 35 7.02 -14.12 -1.40
N VAL A 36 7.55 -14.56 -0.26
CA VAL A 36 8.01 -13.68 0.82
C VAL A 36 9.55 -13.70 0.87
N ARG A 37 10.16 -12.58 0.51
CA ARG A 37 11.62 -12.47 0.39
C ARG A 37 12.31 -12.16 1.72
N ALA A 38 13.62 -12.32 1.69
CA ALA A 38 14.51 -12.18 2.85
C ALA A 38 14.33 -10.87 3.61
N GLY A 39 14.32 -10.94 4.94
CA GLY A 39 14.19 -9.82 5.86
C GLY A 39 12.79 -9.19 5.92
N THR A 40 11.81 -9.75 5.20
CA THR A 40 10.41 -9.31 5.31
C THR A 40 9.84 -9.71 6.67
N VAL A 41 9.08 -8.80 7.28
CA VAL A 41 8.34 -9.05 8.52
C VAL A 41 6.84 -8.96 8.23
N VAL A 42 6.10 -10.02 8.55
CA VAL A 42 4.64 -10.07 8.46
C VAL A 42 4.05 -10.29 9.85
N TYR A 43 3.21 -9.39 10.27
CA TYR A 43 2.60 -9.42 11.60
C TYR A 43 1.38 -10.36 11.66
N PRO A 44 0.93 -10.73 12.88
CA PRO A 44 -0.34 -11.44 13.06
C PRO A 44 -1.53 -10.65 12.51
N ASP A 45 -2.67 -11.33 12.32
CA ASP A 45 -3.90 -10.75 11.75
C ASP A 45 -3.74 -10.17 10.32
N VAL A 46 -2.60 -10.42 9.64
CA VAL A 46 -2.45 -10.13 8.22
C VAL A 46 -3.09 -11.22 7.38
N VAL A 47 -3.85 -10.81 6.38
CA VAL A 47 -4.45 -11.72 5.39
C VAL A 47 -4.04 -11.28 3.98
N THR A 48 -3.45 -12.19 3.20
CA THR A 48 -3.14 -11.89 1.79
C THR A 48 -3.88 -12.84 0.86
N GLY A 49 -4.24 -12.33 -0.31
CA GLY A 49 -4.69 -13.14 -1.44
C GLY A 49 -3.56 -13.99 -2.03
N ASN A 50 -3.87 -14.68 -3.13
CA ASN A 50 -2.91 -15.52 -3.85
C ASN A 50 -1.90 -14.69 -4.64
N ARG A 51 -0.73 -15.25 -4.91
CA ARG A 51 0.36 -14.65 -5.69
C ARG A 51 0.86 -13.31 -5.11
N PHE A 52 0.68 -13.15 -3.79
CA PHE A 52 1.26 -12.04 -3.05
C PHE A 52 2.80 -12.11 -3.10
N GLN A 53 3.46 -11.01 -3.38
CA GLN A 53 4.92 -10.95 -3.44
C GLN A 53 5.47 -9.81 -2.59
N THR A 54 6.54 -10.09 -1.85
CA THR A 54 7.31 -9.02 -1.20
C THR A 54 8.66 -8.81 -1.87
N GLY A 55 9.18 -7.59 -1.78
CA GLY A 55 10.61 -7.31 -1.93
C GLY A 55 11.37 -7.72 -0.66
N HIS A 56 12.64 -7.34 -0.58
CA HIS A 56 13.45 -7.56 0.62
C HIS A 56 13.14 -6.52 1.69
N HIS A 57 13.14 -6.94 2.96
CA HIS A 57 12.95 -6.06 4.12
C HIS A 57 11.64 -5.27 4.08
N ALA A 58 10.59 -5.82 3.51
CA ALA A 58 9.26 -5.25 3.59
C ALA A 58 8.65 -5.51 4.97
N VAL A 59 7.74 -4.65 5.41
CA VAL A 59 7.00 -4.81 6.67
C VAL A 59 5.52 -4.70 6.37
N VAL A 60 4.73 -5.69 6.81
CA VAL A 60 3.26 -5.65 6.75
C VAL A 60 2.72 -5.85 8.16
N ARG A 61 2.10 -4.78 8.68
CA ARG A 61 1.60 -4.73 10.05
C ARG A 61 0.26 -5.42 10.21
N GLU A 62 -0.07 -5.64 11.47
CA GLU A 62 -1.27 -6.33 11.94
C GLU A 62 -2.59 -5.73 11.42
N GLN A 63 -3.64 -6.57 11.33
CA GLN A 63 -4.98 -6.17 10.89
C GLN A 63 -5.01 -5.57 9.48
N THR A 64 -4.10 -6.02 8.61
CA THR A 64 -4.00 -5.57 7.22
C THR A 64 -4.50 -6.66 6.30
N THR A 65 -5.35 -6.28 5.33
CA THR A 65 -5.74 -7.15 4.22
C THR A 65 -5.06 -6.71 2.93
N VAL A 66 -4.65 -7.67 2.12
CA VAL A 66 -4.01 -7.46 0.82
C VAL A 66 -4.64 -8.42 -0.17
N GLY A 67 -5.13 -7.92 -1.29
CA GLY A 67 -5.77 -8.71 -2.34
C GLY A 67 -4.82 -9.65 -3.08
N HIS A 68 -5.29 -10.15 -4.21
CA HIS A 68 -4.55 -11.05 -5.10
C HIS A 68 -3.54 -10.29 -5.95
N ASP A 69 -2.49 -10.97 -6.41
CA ASP A 69 -1.49 -10.46 -7.38
C ASP A 69 -0.76 -9.18 -6.92
N CYS A 70 -0.72 -8.92 -5.63
CA CYS A 70 -0.12 -7.72 -5.08
C CYS A 70 1.39 -7.83 -4.91
N ILE A 71 2.07 -6.68 -5.09
CA ILE A 71 3.51 -6.54 -4.88
C ILE A 71 3.76 -5.49 -3.79
N VAL A 72 4.38 -5.93 -2.70
CA VAL A 72 4.91 -5.04 -1.65
C VAL A 72 6.43 -4.99 -1.81
N GLY A 73 6.93 -3.97 -2.48
CA GLY A 73 8.33 -3.81 -2.89
C GLY A 73 9.33 -3.81 -1.74
N SER A 74 10.61 -3.74 -2.07
CA SER A 74 11.67 -3.74 -1.04
C SER A 74 11.57 -2.52 -0.13
N GLN A 75 11.73 -2.73 1.18
CA GLN A 75 11.68 -1.68 2.20
C GLN A 75 10.36 -0.89 2.24
N VAL A 76 9.30 -1.44 1.67
CA VAL A 76 7.95 -0.89 1.84
C VAL A 76 7.46 -1.20 3.24
N VAL A 77 6.80 -0.22 3.85
CA VAL A 77 6.09 -0.41 5.11
C VAL A 77 4.60 -0.20 4.86
N VAL A 78 3.80 -1.20 5.20
CA VAL A 78 2.35 -1.10 5.28
C VAL A 78 1.97 -1.20 6.75
N GLU A 79 1.49 -0.08 7.30
CA GLU A 79 1.07 0.01 8.70
C GLU A 79 -0.29 -0.68 8.92
N SER A 80 -0.63 -0.84 10.19
CA SER A 80 -1.80 -1.60 10.64
C SER A 80 -3.14 -1.05 10.14
N ARG A 81 -4.17 -1.92 10.09
CA ARG A 81 -5.55 -1.57 9.72
C ARG A 81 -5.67 -0.95 8.32
N SER A 82 -4.89 -1.47 7.39
CA SER A 82 -4.93 -1.06 5.99
C SER A 82 -5.59 -2.14 5.14
N ASP A 83 -6.42 -1.71 4.18
CA ASP A 83 -7.10 -2.58 3.23
C ASP A 83 -6.61 -2.25 1.81
N LEU A 84 -5.98 -3.23 1.15
CA LEU A 84 -5.45 -3.13 -0.20
C LEU A 84 -6.20 -4.11 -1.12
N GLY A 85 -6.74 -3.60 -2.22
CA GLY A 85 -7.42 -4.39 -3.26
C GLY A 85 -6.48 -5.31 -4.04
N ASP A 86 -6.96 -5.80 -5.17
CA ASP A 86 -6.22 -6.69 -6.05
C ASP A 86 -5.22 -5.92 -6.94
N GLU A 87 -4.14 -6.59 -7.33
CA GLU A 87 -3.15 -6.06 -8.27
C GLU A 87 -2.47 -4.74 -7.81
N VAL A 88 -2.47 -4.47 -6.51
CA VAL A 88 -1.78 -3.31 -5.93
C VAL A 88 -0.26 -3.48 -6.03
N ASN A 89 0.43 -2.44 -6.48
CA ASN A 89 1.86 -2.46 -6.70
C ASN A 89 2.56 -1.32 -5.96
N LEU A 90 3.16 -1.64 -4.82
CA LEU A 90 3.89 -0.71 -3.97
C LEU A 90 5.39 -0.82 -4.29
N GLN A 91 5.98 0.24 -4.84
CA GLN A 91 7.38 0.24 -5.22
C GLN A 91 8.31 0.55 -4.05
N THR A 92 9.59 0.24 -4.25
CA THR A 92 10.66 0.31 -3.23
C THR A 92 10.58 1.55 -2.35
N GLY A 93 10.53 1.32 -1.02
CA GLY A 93 10.57 2.36 -0.01
C GLY A 93 9.32 3.24 0.08
N SER A 94 8.21 2.88 -0.56
CA SER A 94 6.95 3.58 -0.33
C SER A 94 6.43 3.29 1.09
N TYR A 95 5.64 4.22 1.61
CA TYR A 95 5.08 4.14 2.95
C TYR A 95 3.57 4.30 2.92
N VAL A 96 2.89 3.35 3.52
CA VAL A 96 1.43 3.29 3.66
C VAL A 96 1.10 3.37 5.15
N PRO A 97 0.52 4.47 5.64
CA PRO A 97 0.18 4.63 7.04
C PRO A 97 -1.04 3.80 7.42
N SER A 98 -1.28 3.63 8.71
CA SER A 98 -2.48 2.96 9.22
C SER A 98 -3.77 3.64 8.75
N ASP A 99 -4.84 2.83 8.71
CA ASP A 99 -6.18 3.25 8.32
C ASP A 99 -6.27 3.72 6.83
N THR A 100 -5.37 3.19 5.98
CA THR A 100 -5.39 3.45 4.53
C THR A 100 -6.28 2.44 3.81
N THR A 101 -7.10 2.92 2.88
CA THR A 101 -7.85 2.06 1.95
C THR A 101 -7.36 2.26 0.53
N MET A 102 -7.07 1.16 -0.17
CA MET A 102 -6.70 1.16 -1.59
C MET A 102 -7.62 0.22 -2.37
N GLY A 103 -8.14 0.70 -3.49
CA GLY A 103 -8.83 -0.11 -4.47
C GLY A 103 -7.88 -0.99 -5.29
N ASP A 104 -8.39 -1.49 -6.40
CA ASP A 104 -7.66 -2.37 -7.30
C ASP A 104 -6.70 -1.62 -8.22
N ARG A 105 -5.60 -2.30 -8.61
CA ARG A 105 -4.63 -1.79 -9.59
C ARG A 105 -4.01 -0.44 -9.24
N VAL A 106 -3.86 -0.17 -7.95
CA VAL A 106 -3.16 1.03 -7.47
C VAL A 106 -1.65 0.84 -7.61
N PHE A 107 -0.98 1.87 -8.11
CA PHE A 107 0.48 1.92 -8.18
C PHE A 107 1.04 3.04 -7.30
N LEU A 108 1.88 2.69 -6.33
CA LEU A 108 2.71 3.67 -5.62
C LEU A 108 4.15 3.60 -6.09
N GLY A 109 4.63 4.68 -6.68
CA GLY A 109 6.01 4.83 -7.13
C GLY A 109 7.04 4.77 -6.00
N PRO A 110 8.32 4.57 -6.32
CA PRO A 110 9.37 4.48 -5.29
C PRO A 110 9.36 5.68 -4.37
N ARG A 111 9.42 5.42 -3.06
CA ARG A 111 9.43 6.44 -2.00
C ARG A 111 8.21 7.39 -2.01
N ALA A 112 7.10 6.99 -2.62
CA ALA A 112 5.85 7.69 -2.39
C ALA A 112 5.45 7.52 -0.91
N VAL A 113 4.97 8.59 -0.29
CA VAL A 113 4.63 8.62 1.14
C VAL A 113 3.19 9.06 1.29
N LEU A 114 2.38 8.19 1.88
CA LEU A 114 1.05 8.54 2.37
C LEU A 114 1.16 8.91 3.85
N THR A 115 0.32 9.81 4.34
CA THR A 115 0.33 10.25 5.74
C THR A 115 -1.06 10.20 6.34
N ASN A 116 -1.18 10.07 7.67
CA ASN A 116 -2.46 9.95 8.37
C ASN A 116 -2.61 10.87 9.58
N ASP A 117 -1.57 11.60 9.97
CA ASP A 117 -1.59 12.55 11.09
C ASP A 117 -1.41 13.98 10.58
N PRO A 118 -2.46 14.83 10.63
CA PRO A 118 -2.37 16.23 10.19
C PRO A 118 -1.59 17.13 11.17
N TYR A 119 -1.45 16.71 12.43
CA TYR A 119 -0.83 17.51 13.49
C TYR A 119 0.12 16.70 14.36
N PRO A 120 1.19 16.09 13.82
CA PRO A 120 2.07 15.20 14.56
C PRO A 120 2.53 15.82 15.89
N GLN A 121 2.22 15.14 16.99
CA GLN A 121 2.57 15.54 18.37
C GLN A 121 2.05 16.93 18.82
N ARG A 122 1.05 17.48 18.15
CA ARG A 122 0.50 18.81 18.52
C ARG A 122 -0.88 18.72 19.14
N HIS A 123 -1.76 17.91 18.58
CA HIS A 123 -3.14 17.73 19.02
C HIS A 123 -3.51 16.25 19.01
N GLY A 124 -4.34 15.85 19.97
CA GLY A 124 -4.99 14.54 19.91
C GLY A 124 -6.11 14.59 18.87
N VAL A 125 -5.88 14.00 17.72
CA VAL A 125 -6.88 13.84 16.64
C VAL A 125 -6.95 12.38 16.24
N ASP A 126 -8.09 11.98 15.71
CA ASP A 126 -8.20 10.66 15.06
C ASP A 126 -7.32 10.65 13.81
N LEU A 127 -6.52 9.61 13.68
CA LEU A 127 -5.71 9.42 12.48
C LEU A 127 -6.62 9.05 11.30
N ALA A 128 -6.35 9.60 10.13
CA ALA A 128 -7.10 9.36 8.92
C ALA A 128 -6.15 9.03 7.77
N GLY A 129 -6.02 7.76 7.43
CA GLY A 129 -5.30 7.34 6.23
C GLY A 129 -6.00 7.86 4.97
N PRO A 130 -5.26 8.02 3.87
CA PRO A 130 -5.86 8.37 2.57
C PRO A 130 -6.74 7.23 2.03
N THR A 131 -7.71 7.61 1.21
CA THR A 131 -8.49 6.69 0.38
C THR A 131 -7.98 6.79 -1.06
N ILE A 132 -7.52 5.68 -1.61
CA ILE A 132 -7.01 5.58 -2.96
C ILE A 132 -7.97 4.71 -3.75
N GLU A 133 -8.67 5.26 -4.72
CA GLU A 133 -9.61 4.51 -5.54
C GLU A 133 -8.90 3.66 -6.62
N ASP A 134 -9.67 2.91 -7.40
CA ASP A 134 -9.13 1.99 -8.40
C ASP A 134 -8.28 2.70 -9.47
N HIS A 135 -7.29 1.99 -10.00
CA HIS A 135 -6.43 2.47 -11.09
C HIS A 135 -5.63 3.74 -10.82
N VAL A 136 -5.51 4.17 -9.59
CA VAL A 136 -4.72 5.36 -9.24
C VAL A 136 -3.23 5.09 -9.38
N THR A 137 -2.52 6.06 -9.94
CA THR A 137 -1.06 6.07 -10.00
C THR A 137 -0.49 7.21 -9.16
N VAL A 138 0.38 6.89 -8.23
CA VAL A 138 1.14 7.87 -7.45
C VAL A 138 2.61 7.81 -7.86
N GLY A 139 3.13 8.90 -8.39
CA GLY A 139 4.51 9.03 -8.86
C GLY A 139 5.55 8.96 -7.73
N ALA A 140 6.79 8.67 -8.10
CA ALA A 140 7.90 8.57 -7.15
C ALA A 140 8.07 9.84 -6.31
N ASN A 141 8.40 9.67 -5.01
CA ASN A 141 8.59 10.75 -4.04
C ASN A 141 7.38 11.71 -3.89
N ALA A 142 6.20 11.36 -4.35
CA ALA A 142 5.00 12.13 -4.07
C ALA A 142 4.58 11.95 -2.61
N THR A 143 3.94 12.96 -2.03
CA THR A 143 3.39 12.92 -0.68
C THR A 143 1.89 13.18 -0.75
N VAL A 144 1.09 12.34 -0.08
CA VAL A 144 -0.36 12.51 0.05
C VAL A 144 -0.69 12.80 1.51
N LEU A 145 -1.38 13.90 1.77
CA LEU A 145 -1.73 14.33 3.12
C LEU A 145 -2.88 13.51 3.72
N PRO A 146 -3.04 13.57 5.06
CA PRO A 146 -4.04 12.78 5.78
C PRO A 146 -5.47 13.00 5.28
N GLY A 147 -6.25 11.92 5.20
CA GLY A 147 -7.65 11.94 4.85
C GLY A 147 -7.98 12.31 3.40
N VAL A 148 -6.97 12.51 2.56
CA VAL A 148 -7.15 12.84 1.14
C VAL A 148 -7.71 11.63 0.38
N THR A 149 -8.65 11.87 -0.51
CA THR A 149 -9.15 10.89 -1.48
C THR A 149 -8.50 11.11 -2.85
N LEU A 150 -7.91 10.07 -3.43
CA LEU A 150 -7.47 10.05 -4.82
C LEU A 150 -8.51 9.29 -5.65
N GLY A 151 -9.25 10.01 -6.50
CA GLY A 151 -10.33 9.46 -7.31
C GLY A 151 -9.84 8.52 -8.41
N GLU A 152 -10.73 7.61 -8.84
CA GLU A 152 -10.46 6.54 -9.79
C GLU A 152 -9.68 7.01 -11.03
N GLY A 153 -8.63 6.29 -11.38
CA GLY A 153 -7.81 6.58 -12.55
C GLY A 153 -7.04 7.89 -12.49
N SER A 154 -6.99 8.57 -11.34
CA SER A 154 -6.19 9.78 -11.19
C SER A 154 -4.68 9.48 -11.20
N PHE A 155 -3.90 10.49 -11.56
CA PHE A 155 -2.44 10.39 -11.65
C PHE A 155 -1.78 11.50 -10.83
N VAL A 156 -1.07 11.13 -9.80
CA VAL A 156 -0.24 12.05 -9.02
C VAL A 156 1.17 12.04 -9.61
N ALA A 157 1.64 13.20 -10.07
CA ALA A 157 2.98 13.33 -10.65
C ALA A 157 4.07 13.09 -9.60
N ALA A 158 5.25 12.63 -10.06
CA ALA A 158 6.40 12.46 -9.19
C ALA A 158 6.77 13.76 -8.45
N GLY A 159 7.06 13.65 -7.15
CA GLY A 159 7.41 14.78 -6.30
C GLY A 159 6.26 15.73 -5.96
N ALA A 160 5.03 15.44 -6.34
CA ALA A 160 3.88 16.26 -5.99
C ALA A 160 3.53 16.14 -4.49
N VAL A 161 2.99 17.21 -3.90
CA VAL A 161 2.42 17.20 -2.54
C VAL A 161 0.92 17.44 -2.64
N VAL A 162 0.14 16.38 -2.45
CA VAL A 162 -1.32 16.41 -2.57
C VAL A 162 -1.91 16.82 -1.22
N THR A 163 -2.60 17.95 -1.19
CA THR A 163 -3.13 18.58 0.02
C THR A 163 -4.66 18.60 0.06
N GLU A 164 -5.32 18.18 -1.01
CA GLU A 164 -6.77 18.15 -1.17
C GLU A 164 -7.16 16.96 -2.07
N ASP A 165 -8.42 16.55 -2.03
CA ASP A 165 -8.93 15.44 -2.82
C ASP A 165 -8.67 15.64 -4.32
N VAL A 166 -8.29 14.58 -5.01
CA VAL A 166 -8.05 14.58 -6.45
C VAL A 166 -9.26 13.93 -7.15
N PRO A 167 -9.97 14.66 -8.02
CA PRO A 167 -11.09 14.07 -8.77
C PRO A 167 -10.67 12.89 -9.65
N PRO A 168 -11.58 11.97 -10.00
CA PRO A 168 -11.31 10.89 -10.94
C PRO A 168 -10.69 11.40 -12.26
N SER A 169 -9.87 10.58 -12.88
CA SER A 169 -9.22 10.86 -14.18
C SER A 169 -8.54 12.23 -14.26
N THR A 170 -7.91 12.65 -13.17
CA THR A 170 -7.28 13.97 -13.02
C THR A 170 -5.78 13.82 -12.79
N LEU A 171 -4.98 14.72 -13.36
CA LEU A 171 -3.56 14.87 -13.07
C LEU A 171 -3.35 15.86 -11.92
N ALA A 172 -2.76 15.38 -10.81
CA ALA A 172 -2.31 16.22 -9.70
C ALA A 172 -0.80 16.47 -9.82
N VAL A 173 -0.35 17.71 -9.94
CA VAL A 173 1.07 18.03 -10.18
C VAL A 173 1.52 19.30 -9.44
N GLY A 174 2.68 19.25 -8.83
CA GLY A 174 3.34 20.39 -8.17
C GLY A 174 3.31 20.31 -6.63
N THR A 175 3.83 21.35 -5.97
CA THR A 175 3.94 21.49 -4.52
C THR A 175 3.50 22.90 -4.10
N PRO A 176 2.26 23.06 -3.57
CA PRO A 176 1.19 22.07 -3.48
C PRO A 176 0.70 21.63 -4.86
N ALA A 177 0.14 20.43 -4.95
CA ALA A 177 -0.38 19.89 -6.19
C ALA A 177 -1.55 20.72 -6.72
N LYS A 178 -1.61 20.88 -8.04
CA LYS A 178 -2.72 21.51 -8.77
C LYS A 178 -3.32 20.52 -9.74
N HIS A 179 -4.63 20.53 -9.86
CA HIS A 179 -5.35 19.65 -10.75
C HIS A 179 -5.26 20.16 -12.20
N ARG A 180 -5.09 19.23 -13.13
CA ARG A 180 -5.04 19.44 -14.57
C ARG A 180 -5.79 18.30 -15.28
N PRO A 181 -6.28 18.52 -16.49
CA PRO A 181 -6.76 17.40 -17.32
C PRO A 181 -5.70 16.31 -17.44
N LEU A 182 -6.12 15.07 -17.28
CA LEU A 182 -5.22 13.91 -17.46
C LEU A 182 -4.89 13.77 -18.96
N PRO A 183 -3.62 13.81 -19.37
CA PRO A 183 -3.24 13.58 -20.77
C PRO A 183 -3.59 12.16 -21.22
N ASP A 184 -4.05 11.99 -22.47
CA ASP A 184 -4.46 10.69 -23.04
C ASP A 184 -3.44 9.57 -22.84
N ARG A 185 -2.15 9.88 -22.93
CA ARG A 185 -1.05 8.92 -22.71
C ARG A 185 -0.95 8.38 -21.27
N LEU A 186 -1.62 9.04 -20.32
CA LEU A 186 -1.69 8.63 -18.90
C LEU A 186 -3.05 8.03 -18.55
N ALA A 187 -4.04 8.15 -19.44
CA ALA A 187 -5.40 7.63 -19.26
C ALA A 187 -5.51 6.11 -19.51
N ALA A 188 -4.55 5.51 -20.20
CA ALA A 188 -4.49 4.06 -20.34
C ALA A 188 -4.02 3.46 -19.02
N GLY A 189 -4.93 2.77 -18.31
CA GLY A 189 -4.71 2.18 -17.00
C GLY A 189 -3.36 1.49 -16.84
N THR A 190 -2.92 1.31 -15.62
CA THR A 190 -1.62 0.69 -15.27
C THR A 190 -1.45 -0.62 -16.02
N ALA A 191 -0.62 -0.60 -17.08
CA ALA A 191 -0.22 -1.83 -17.75
C ALA A 191 0.68 -2.61 -16.80
N HIS A 192 0.22 -3.74 -16.29
CA HIS A 192 1.06 -4.65 -15.53
C HIS A 192 2.19 -5.16 -16.41
N ARG A 193 3.40 -5.00 -15.96
CA ARG A 193 4.59 -5.63 -16.54
C ARG A 193 5.05 -6.77 -15.65
#